data_2f6080f22d490e798f2c65e4781a820c
#
_entry.id   2f6080f22d490e798f2c65e4781a820c
#
_cell.length_a   1.000
_cell.length_b   1.000
_cell.length_c   1.000
_cell.angle_alpha   90.00
_cell.angle_beta   90.00
_cell.angle_gamma   90.00
#
_symmetry.space_group_name_H-M   'P 1'
#
loop_
_entity.id
_entity.type
_entity.pdbx_description
1 polymer ?
#
loop_
_entity_poly.entity_id
_entity_poly.type
_entity_poly.pdbx_seq_one_letter_code
_entity_poly.pdbx_strand_id
1 'polypeptide(L)'
;MISASSPIRDWLTFSGKELFTRRCFSFRGASGIDGTLSIALGIALIKDPLLLVTGDLSFLHDINGWFNQDAKLINLKILLIDNHGGNIFNRLYKNNLTKLEIENLFLMKSSVNWKKLAEAHEIPYVNILSLDKLKEAFDWSLSIQKSVIMKVEINTDYEFKQRENLYKYIFDNH
;
A
#
# COMPACT_ATOMS: atom_id res chain seq x y z
N MET A 1 5.96 -5.99 5.86
CA MET A 1 5.03 -6.80 5.02
C MET A 1 4.63 -5.97 3.81
N ILE A 2 4.48 -6.59 2.65
CA ILE A 2 4.06 -5.91 1.41
C ILE A 2 2.81 -6.64 0.92
N SER A 3 1.73 -5.89 0.68
CA SER A 3 0.45 -6.46 0.25
C SER A 3 0.50 -6.97 -1.20
N ALA A 4 -0.46 -7.80 -1.55
CA ALA A 4 -0.68 -8.24 -2.93
C ALA A 4 -0.94 -7.06 -3.88
N SER A 5 -1.14 -7.33 -5.17
CA SER A 5 -1.38 -6.36 -6.23
C SER A 5 -0.12 -5.55 -6.62
N SER A 6 -0.21 -4.23 -6.76
CA SER A 6 0.90 -3.38 -7.20
C SER A 6 2.08 -3.36 -6.24
N PRO A 7 1.91 -3.21 -4.92
CA PRO A 7 3.04 -3.04 -4.01
C PRO A 7 4.10 -4.13 -4.11
N ILE A 8 3.71 -5.41 -4.11
CA ILE A 8 4.71 -6.50 -4.20
C ILE A 8 5.34 -6.60 -5.59
N ARG A 9 4.61 -6.27 -6.66
CA ARG A 9 5.17 -6.25 -8.01
C ARG A 9 6.20 -5.16 -8.17
N ASP A 10 5.92 -3.98 -7.63
CA ASP A 10 6.84 -2.86 -7.66
C ASP A 10 8.09 -3.14 -6.84
N TRP A 11 7.92 -3.75 -5.67
CA TRP A 11 9.04 -4.22 -4.86
C TRP A 11 9.94 -5.17 -5.66
N LEU A 12 9.38 -6.19 -6.30
CA LEU A 12 10.16 -7.17 -7.07
C LEU A 12 10.84 -6.56 -8.31
N THR A 13 10.25 -5.52 -8.89
CA THR A 13 10.80 -4.89 -10.09
C THR A 13 11.89 -3.87 -9.78
N PHE A 14 11.70 -3.07 -8.71
CA PHE A 14 12.52 -1.89 -8.45
C PHE A 14 13.42 -1.99 -7.22
N SER A 15 13.26 -3.04 -6.36
CA SER A 15 14.17 -3.21 -5.24
C SER A 15 15.52 -3.73 -5.70
N GLY A 16 16.60 -3.05 -5.27
CA GLY A 16 17.97 -3.49 -5.55
C GLY A 16 18.37 -4.76 -4.77
N LYS A 17 19.45 -5.40 -5.21
CA LYS A 17 19.98 -6.63 -4.58
C LYS A 17 20.43 -6.45 -3.11
N GLU A 18 20.73 -5.22 -2.70
CA GLU A 18 21.23 -4.90 -1.36
C GLU A 18 20.17 -4.99 -0.24
N LEU A 19 18.88 -5.14 -0.60
CA LEU A 19 17.79 -5.19 0.37
C LEU A 19 17.52 -6.58 0.96
N PHE A 20 18.29 -7.60 0.60
CA PHE A 20 18.12 -8.98 1.10
C PHE A 20 18.39 -9.17 2.60
N THR A 21 18.93 -8.18 3.29
CA THR A 21 19.16 -8.25 4.75
C THR A 21 17.89 -8.03 5.56
N ARG A 22 16.81 -7.51 4.94
CA ARG A 22 15.54 -7.24 5.62
C ARG A 22 14.55 -8.37 5.41
N ARG A 23 13.88 -8.79 6.47
CA ARG A 23 12.79 -9.77 6.37
C ARG A 23 11.60 -9.13 5.67
N CYS A 24 11.19 -9.70 4.54
CA CYS A 24 10.01 -9.28 3.79
C CYS A 24 8.96 -10.39 3.83
N PHE A 25 7.73 -10.04 4.18
CA PHE A 25 6.57 -10.94 4.15
C PHE A 25 5.64 -10.47 3.05
N SER A 26 5.12 -11.37 2.23
CA SER A 26 4.15 -11.05 1.18
C SER A 26 3.35 -12.26 0.77
N PHE A 27 2.18 -12.00 0.18
CA PHE A 27 1.35 -13.01 -0.46
C PHE A 27 1.82 -13.25 -1.90
N ARG A 28 2.28 -14.46 -2.17
CA ARG A 28 2.60 -14.95 -3.53
C ARG A 28 2.04 -16.37 -3.68
N GLY A 29 1.80 -16.79 -4.93
CA GLY A 29 1.04 -18.00 -5.20
C GLY A 29 -0.45 -17.69 -5.25
N ALA A 30 -1.27 -18.31 -4.42
CA ALA A 30 -2.68 -17.95 -4.24
C ALA A 30 -2.76 -16.62 -3.48
N SER A 31 -2.69 -15.51 -4.21
CA SER A 31 -2.65 -14.18 -3.63
C SER A 31 -4.00 -13.46 -3.77
N GLY A 32 -4.49 -12.91 -2.64
CA GLY A 32 -5.69 -12.08 -2.56
C GLY A 32 -5.40 -10.72 -1.93
N ILE A 33 -6.43 -9.90 -1.82
CA ILE A 33 -6.39 -8.62 -1.10
C ILE A 33 -7.07 -8.72 0.27
N ASP A 34 -7.74 -9.83 0.53
CA ASP A 34 -8.35 -10.20 1.80
C ASP A 34 -7.30 -10.54 2.87
N GLY A 35 -7.62 -10.36 4.14
CA GLY A 35 -6.77 -10.71 5.27
C GLY A 35 -5.47 -9.89 5.41
N THR A 36 -5.27 -8.83 4.63
CA THR A 36 -4.02 -8.06 4.58
C THR A 36 -3.70 -7.40 5.93
N LEU A 37 -4.65 -6.70 6.52
CA LEU A 37 -4.49 -6.03 7.80
C LEU A 37 -4.39 -7.05 8.95
N SER A 38 -5.26 -8.03 8.97
CA SER A 38 -5.32 -9.07 10.02
C SER A 38 -4.01 -9.86 10.11
N ILE A 39 -3.45 -10.25 8.96
CA ILE A 39 -2.17 -10.97 8.92
C ILE A 39 -1.01 -10.03 9.31
N ALA A 40 -1.02 -8.76 8.88
CA ALA A 40 -0.01 -7.80 9.31
C ALA A 40 -0.02 -7.60 10.83
N LEU A 41 -1.20 -7.51 11.43
CA LEU A 41 -1.34 -7.44 12.90
C LEU A 41 -0.78 -8.69 13.57
N GLY A 42 -1.09 -9.89 13.05
CA GLY A 42 -0.54 -11.14 13.58
C GLY A 42 0.99 -11.22 13.48
N ILE A 43 1.58 -10.76 12.39
CA ILE A 43 3.05 -10.68 12.26
C ILE A 43 3.63 -9.65 13.22
N ALA A 44 2.99 -8.49 13.37
CA ALA A 44 3.45 -7.42 14.23
C ALA A 44 3.48 -7.80 15.71
N LEU A 45 2.64 -8.73 16.16
CA LEU A 45 2.71 -9.30 17.52
C LEU A 45 4.06 -9.98 17.82
N ILE A 46 4.75 -10.48 16.78
CA ILE A 46 6.01 -11.21 16.94
C ILE A 46 7.20 -10.38 16.43
N LYS A 47 6.97 -9.49 15.48
CA LYS A 47 7.98 -8.68 14.78
C LYS A 47 7.61 -7.19 14.86
N ASP A 48 7.91 -6.59 15.99
CA ASP A 48 7.62 -5.21 16.35
C ASP A 48 8.88 -4.32 16.20
N PRO A 49 8.78 -3.15 15.56
CA PRO A 49 7.66 -2.69 14.76
C PRO A 49 7.59 -3.37 13.38
N LEU A 50 6.38 -3.55 12.85
CA LEU A 50 6.17 -4.00 11.47
C LEU A 50 5.72 -2.84 10.58
N LEU A 51 6.35 -2.69 9.40
CA LEU A 51 5.85 -1.83 8.33
C LEU A 51 4.97 -2.67 7.38
N LEU A 52 3.71 -2.25 7.21
CA LEU A 52 2.81 -2.73 6.17
C LEU A 52 2.75 -1.71 5.03
N VAL A 53 3.16 -2.11 3.82
CA VAL A 53 2.94 -1.34 2.60
C VAL A 53 1.74 -1.94 1.87
N THR A 54 0.67 -1.16 1.69
CA THR A 54 -0.59 -1.67 1.14
C THR A 54 -1.29 -0.66 0.24
N GLY A 55 -2.04 -1.15 -0.74
CA GLY A 55 -2.96 -0.33 -1.53
C GLY A 55 -4.28 -0.10 -0.80
N ASP A 56 -5.01 0.91 -1.24
CA ASP A 56 -6.32 1.34 -0.72
C ASP A 56 -7.36 0.23 -0.66
N LEU A 57 -7.60 -0.49 -1.76
CA LEU A 57 -8.58 -1.57 -1.79
C LEU A 57 -8.19 -2.74 -0.89
N SER A 58 -6.91 -3.12 -0.88
CA SER A 58 -6.43 -4.21 -0.03
C SER A 58 -6.57 -3.88 1.46
N PHE A 59 -6.39 -2.61 1.82
CA PHE A 59 -6.58 -2.15 3.18
C PHE A 59 -8.07 -2.12 3.57
N LEU A 60 -8.93 -1.56 2.70
CA LEU A 60 -10.37 -1.49 2.94
C LEU A 60 -11.02 -2.87 3.03
N HIS A 61 -10.53 -3.82 2.25
CA HIS A 61 -11.09 -5.17 2.21
C HIS A 61 -10.98 -5.91 3.55
N ASP A 62 -10.01 -5.54 4.37
CA ASP A 62 -9.75 -6.18 5.67
C ASP A 62 -9.73 -5.20 6.86
N ILE A 63 -10.40 -4.05 6.73
CA ILE A 63 -10.50 -3.04 7.79
C ILE A 63 -11.06 -3.63 9.10
N ASN A 64 -11.82 -4.71 9.00
CA ASN A 64 -12.38 -5.45 10.11
C ASN A 64 -11.33 -6.04 11.06
N GLY A 65 -10.07 -6.16 10.63
CA GLY A 65 -8.96 -6.52 11.50
C GLY A 65 -8.84 -5.63 12.74
N TRP A 66 -9.40 -4.42 12.72
CA TRP A 66 -9.43 -3.51 13.87
C TRP A 66 -10.68 -3.58 14.73
N PHE A 67 -11.58 -4.51 14.51
CA PHE A 67 -12.74 -4.70 15.42
C PHE A 67 -12.32 -5.14 16.82
N ASN A 68 -11.22 -5.85 16.95
CA ASN A 68 -10.62 -6.10 18.25
C ASN A 68 -9.90 -4.82 18.72
N GLN A 69 -10.31 -4.30 19.88
CA GLN A 69 -9.72 -3.07 20.45
C GLN A 69 -8.21 -3.23 20.73
N ASP A 70 -7.77 -4.41 21.13
CA ASP A 70 -6.34 -4.69 21.39
C ASP A 70 -5.49 -4.61 20.11
N ALA A 71 -6.08 -4.86 18.95
CA ALA A 71 -5.38 -4.78 17.67
C ALA A 71 -4.84 -3.36 17.37
N LYS A 72 -5.49 -2.31 17.89
CA LYS A 72 -5.06 -0.91 17.73
C LYS A 72 -3.77 -0.60 18.53
N LEU A 73 -3.50 -1.37 19.60
CA LEU A 73 -2.32 -1.21 20.45
C LEU A 73 -1.07 -1.89 19.84
N ILE A 74 -1.26 -2.74 18.84
CA ILE A 74 -0.16 -3.39 18.12
C ILE A 74 0.64 -2.35 17.35
N ASN A 75 1.96 -2.40 17.45
CA ASN A 75 2.86 -1.43 16.83
C ASN A 75 3.03 -1.68 15.32
N LEU A 76 1.96 -1.42 14.54
CA LEU A 76 1.90 -1.59 13.09
C LEU A 76 1.99 -0.23 12.38
N LYS A 77 3.01 -0.03 11.56
CA LYS A 77 3.20 1.15 10.72
C LYS A 77 2.61 0.87 9.34
N ILE A 78 1.55 1.58 8.96
CA ILE A 78 0.86 1.36 7.70
C ILE A 78 1.20 2.47 6.73
N LEU A 79 1.89 2.13 5.63
CA LEU A 79 2.05 3.00 4.48
C LEU A 79 0.93 2.66 3.48
N LEU A 80 -0.09 3.50 3.48
CA LEU A 80 -1.27 3.36 2.63
C LEU A 80 -1.08 4.12 1.32
N ILE A 81 -1.03 3.37 0.22
CA ILE A 81 -0.91 3.91 -1.13
C ILE A 81 -2.32 4.01 -1.72
N ASP A 82 -2.83 5.24 -1.81
CA ASP A 82 -4.15 5.53 -2.33
C ASP A 82 -4.06 5.96 -3.80
N ASN A 83 -4.58 5.12 -4.67
CA ASN A 83 -4.67 5.38 -6.10
C ASN A 83 -6.14 5.41 -6.59
N HIS A 84 -7.08 5.59 -5.66
CA HIS A 84 -8.52 5.67 -5.89
C HIS A 84 -9.13 4.40 -6.50
N GLY A 85 -8.54 3.24 -6.22
CA GLY A 85 -9.12 1.93 -6.55
C GLY A 85 -8.54 1.25 -7.77
N GLY A 86 -8.19 -0.02 -7.63
CA GLY A 86 -7.99 -1.04 -8.67
C GLY A 86 -7.05 -0.75 -9.86
N ASN A 87 -6.17 0.25 -9.78
CA ASN A 87 -5.38 0.74 -10.92
C ASN A 87 -4.39 -0.26 -11.56
N ILE A 88 -4.19 -1.41 -10.95
CA ILE A 88 -3.43 -2.49 -11.58
C ILE A 88 -4.04 -2.92 -12.92
N PHE A 89 -5.34 -2.82 -13.09
CA PHE A 89 -6.04 -3.22 -14.32
C PHE A 89 -5.74 -2.28 -15.49
N ASN A 90 -5.46 -1.00 -15.25
CA ASN A 90 -4.98 -0.08 -16.27
C ASN A 90 -3.67 -0.56 -16.93
N ARG A 91 -2.82 -1.27 -16.18
CA ARG A 91 -1.57 -1.84 -16.70
C ARG A 91 -1.82 -3.12 -17.51
N LEU A 92 -2.74 -3.96 -17.05
CA LEU A 92 -2.98 -5.29 -17.62
C LEU A 92 -3.76 -5.22 -18.92
N TYR A 93 -4.68 -4.26 -19.06
CA TYR A 93 -5.64 -4.21 -20.18
C TYR A 93 -5.48 -2.99 -21.09
N LYS A 94 -4.42 -2.19 -20.91
CA LYS A 94 -4.17 -0.95 -21.69
C LYS A 94 -4.35 -1.10 -23.22
N ASN A 95 -3.96 -2.23 -23.77
CA ASN A 95 -3.96 -2.46 -25.21
C ASN A 95 -5.23 -3.16 -25.72
N ASN A 96 -6.10 -3.63 -24.83
CA ASN A 96 -7.22 -4.49 -25.17
C ASN A 96 -8.59 -3.85 -24.88
N LEU A 97 -8.63 -2.84 -24.03
CA LEU A 97 -9.86 -2.17 -23.58
C LEU A 97 -9.69 -0.66 -23.62
N THR A 98 -10.79 0.03 -23.85
CA THR A 98 -10.83 1.50 -23.73
C THR A 98 -10.73 1.93 -22.25
N LYS A 99 -10.32 3.17 -22.03
CA LYS A 99 -10.26 3.73 -20.66
C LYS A 99 -11.62 3.64 -19.95
N LEU A 100 -12.71 3.88 -20.66
CA LEU A 100 -14.07 3.83 -20.14
C LEU A 100 -14.47 2.39 -19.73
N GLU A 101 -14.11 1.40 -20.53
CA GLU A 101 -14.37 -0.01 -20.19
C GLU A 101 -13.59 -0.44 -18.95
N ILE A 102 -12.31 -0.05 -18.85
CA ILE A 102 -11.50 -0.33 -17.66
C ILE A 102 -12.13 0.33 -16.43
N GLU A 103 -12.52 1.60 -16.54
CA GLU A 103 -13.14 2.35 -15.45
C GLU A 103 -14.46 1.72 -14.96
N ASN A 104 -15.29 1.23 -15.88
CA ASN A 104 -16.60 0.69 -15.55
C ASN A 104 -16.57 -0.77 -15.08
N LEU A 105 -15.61 -1.58 -15.58
CA LEU A 105 -15.58 -3.02 -15.33
C LEU A 105 -14.58 -3.44 -14.24
N PHE A 106 -13.51 -2.68 -14.06
CA PHE A 106 -12.39 -3.11 -13.23
C PHE A 106 -11.99 -2.15 -12.13
N LEU A 107 -12.22 -0.83 -12.29
CA LEU A 107 -11.89 0.13 -11.25
C LEU A 107 -13.00 0.21 -10.22
N MET A 108 -12.69 -0.19 -9.00
CA MET A 108 -13.54 0.05 -7.84
C MET A 108 -13.20 1.44 -7.27
N LYS A 109 -13.70 2.50 -7.94
CA LYS A 109 -13.43 3.87 -7.49
C LYS A 109 -13.87 4.06 -6.04
N SER A 110 -12.94 4.44 -5.18
CA SER A 110 -13.17 4.68 -3.77
C SER A 110 -13.11 6.19 -3.47
N SER A 111 -14.09 6.68 -2.72
CA SER A 111 -14.13 8.06 -2.22
C SER A 111 -14.00 8.12 -0.69
N VAL A 112 -13.21 7.23 -0.12
CA VAL A 112 -13.06 7.10 1.33
C VAL A 112 -12.36 8.34 1.91
N ASN A 113 -12.94 8.91 2.93
CA ASN A 113 -12.26 9.90 3.76
C ASN A 113 -11.38 9.18 4.77
N TRP A 114 -10.13 8.97 4.41
CA TRP A 114 -9.14 8.23 5.19
C TRP A 114 -8.91 8.79 6.59
N LYS A 115 -8.93 10.12 6.72
CA LYS A 115 -8.80 10.79 8.02
C LYS A 115 -9.95 10.44 8.94
N LYS A 116 -11.19 10.55 8.46
CA LYS A 116 -12.39 10.19 9.24
C LYS A 116 -12.43 8.69 9.57
N LEU A 117 -11.98 7.84 8.64
CA LEU A 117 -11.86 6.41 8.89
C LEU A 117 -10.86 6.12 10.01
N ALA A 118 -9.69 6.73 9.96
CA ALA A 118 -8.68 6.61 11.02
C ALA A 118 -9.18 7.14 12.37
N GLU A 119 -9.86 8.29 12.37
CA GLU A 119 -10.50 8.87 13.56
C GLU A 119 -11.54 7.94 14.17
N ALA A 120 -12.40 7.31 13.34
CA ALA A 120 -13.42 6.35 13.81
C ALA A 120 -12.81 5.12 14.49
N HIS A 121 -11.59 4.74 14.11
CA HIS A 121 -10.83 3.65 14.73
C HIS A 121 -9.81 4.13 15.75
N GLU A 122 -9.75 5.43 16.07
CA GLU A 122 -8.78 6.05 17.01
C GLU A 122 -7.31 5.79 16.63
N ILE A 123 -7.05 5.63 15.32
CA ILE A 123 -5.71 5.40 14.78
C ILE A 123 -5.08 6.74 14.38
N PRO A 124 -3.87 7.06 14.89
CA PRO A 124 -3.11 8.22 14.43
C PRO A 124 -2.88 8.18 12.91
N TYR A 125 -3.09 9.33 12.27
CA TYR A 125 -3.08 9.46 10.82
C TYR A 125 -2.26 10.66 10.37
N VAL A 126 -1.47 10.49 9.32
CA VAL A 126 -0.81 11.58 8.59
C VAL A 126 -0.99 11.40 7.09
N ASN A 127 -1.25 12.49 6.38
CA ASN A 127 -1.26 12.54 4.92
C ASN A 127 0.08 13.06 4.41
N ILE A 128 0.79 12.27 3.63
CA ILE A 128 2.09 12.61 3.04
C ILE A 128 1.81 13.32 1.72
N LEU A 129 2.05 14.62 1.66
CA LEU A 129 1.71 15.48 0.53
C LEU A 129 2.78 15.48 -0.56
N SER A 130 4.01 15.11 -0.22
CA SER A 130 5.15 15.12 -1.15
C SER A 130 6.24 14.16 -0.69
N LEU A 131 7.14 13.77 -1.60
CA LEU A 131 8.18 12.79 -1.33
C LEU A 131 9.19 13.26 -0.25
N ASP A 132 9.48 14.54 -0.19
CA ASP A 132 10.37 15.14 0.84
C ASP A 132 9.77 14.99 2.25
N LYS A 133 8.45 14.89 2.40
CA LYS A 133 7.77 14.64 3.69
C LYS A 133 7.75 13.18 4.12
N LEU A 134 8.17 12.27 3.27
CA LEU A 134 8.14 10.83 3.56
C LEU A 134 8.99 10.48 4.79
N LYS A 135 10.21 11.01 4.86
CA LYS A 135 11.10 10.75 6.01
C LYS A 135 10.50 11.25 7.32
N GLU A 136 9.96 12.48 7.33
CA GLU A 136 9.31 13.07 8.50
C GLU A 136 8.14 12.22 8.99
N ALA A 137 7.30 11.73 8.06
CA ALA A 137 6.19 10.85 8.38
C ALA A 137 6.64 9.50 8.97
N PHE A 138 7.73 8.92 8.45
CA PHE A 138 8.31 7.71 9.03
C PHE A 138 8.87 7.95 10.44
N ASP A 139 9.64 9.02 10.64
CA ASP A 139 10.19 9.37 11.96
C ASP A 139 9.05 9.59 12.97
N TRP A 140 7.99 10.31 12.57
CA TRP A 140 6.78 10.44 13.37
C TRP A 140 6.14 9.09 13.69
N SER A 141 6.00 8.22 12.70
CA SER A 141 5.37 6.91 12.91
C SER A 141 6.13 6.05 13.91
N LEU A 142 7.47 6.10 13.89
CA LEU A 142 8.32 5.35 14.80
C LEU A 142 8.30 5.88 16.24
N SER A 143 7.94 7.15 16.43
CA SER A 143 7.77 7.74 17.77
C SER A 143 6.51 7.25 18.50
N ILE A 144 5.56 6.61 17.80
CA ILE A 144 4.29 6.16 18.34
C ILE A 144 4.33 4.63 18.50
N GLN A 145 4.10 4.12 19.69
CA GLN A 145 4.17 2.68 20.04
C GLN A 145 2.82 1.97 19.85
N LYS A 146 2.07 2.30 18.79
CA LYS A 146 0.82 1.66 18.40
C LYS A 146 0.61 1.74 16.89
N SER A 147 -0.48 1.18 16.38
CA SER A 147 -0.84 1.27 14.95
C SER A 147 -0.98 2.72 14.51
N VAL A 148 -0.43 3.04 13.33
CA VAL A 148 -0.55 4.36 12.68
C VAL A 148 -0.75 4.22 11.19
N ILE A 149 -1.40 5.19 10.56
CA ILE A 149 -1.55 5.29 9.11
C ILE A 149 -0.78 6.48 8.57
N MET A 150 0.09 6.21 7.61
CA MET A 150 0.75 7.18 6.74
C MET A 150 0.18 7.02 5.34
N LYS A 151 -0.61 7.97 4.85
CA LYS A 151 -1.24 7.89 3.53
C LYS A 151 -0.45 8.67 2.49
N VAL A 152 -0.23 8.05 1.35
CA VAL A 152 0.29 8.69 0.12
C VAL A 152 -0.77 8.61 -0.96
N GLU A 153 -1.09 9.72 -1.58
CA GLU A 153 -1.98 9.77 -2.75
C GLU A 153 -1.17 9.70 -4.04
N ILE A 154 -1.59 8.85 -4.95
CA ILE A 154 -0.92 8.64 -6.23
C ILE A 154 -1.78 9.18 -7.36
N ASN A 155 -1.22 10.12 -8.13
CA ASN A 155 -1.78 10.49 -9.42
C ASN A 155 -1.48 9.38 -10.43
N THR A 156 -2.52 8.67 -10.86
CA THR A 156 -2.39 7.46 -11.67
C THR A 156 -1.88 7.69 -13.07
N ASP A 157 -2.23 8.81 -13.70
CA ASP A 157 -1.74 9.15 -15.04
C ASP A 157 -0.23 9.50 -15.01
N TYR A 158 0.19 10.21 -13.96
CA TYR A 158 1.60 10.52 -13.74
C TYR A 158 2.41 9.26 -13.39
N GLU A 159 1.92 8.44 -12.46
CA GLU A 159 2.54 7.17 -12.04
C GLU A 159 2.76 6.26 -13.25
N PHE A 160 1.77 6.12 -14.10
CA PHE A 160 1.84 5.31 -15.29
C PHE A 160 2.98 5.75 -16.21
N LYS A 161 3.06 7.06 -16.51
CA LYS A 161 4.11 7.63 -17.36
C LYS A 161 5.52 7.46 -16.75
N GLN A 162 5.66 7.68 -15.45
CA GLN A 162 6.94 7.48 -14.76
C GLN A 162 7.38 6.03 -14.78
N ARG A 163 6.46 5.11 -14.61
CA ARG A 163 6.73 3.67 -14.67
C ARG A 163 7.21 3.25 -16.06
N GLU A 164 6.57 3.71 -17.13
CA GLU A 164 7.04 3.43 -18.51
C GLU A 164 8.48 3.95 -18.73
N ASN A 165 8.79 5.14 -18.24
CA ASN A 165 10.13 5.70 -18.33
C ASN A 165 11.16 4.87 -17.54
N LEU A 166 10.81 4.43 -16.34
CA LEU A 166 11.69 3.57 -15.52
C LEU A 166 11.93 2.22 -16.19
N TYR A 167 10.90 1.58 -16.75
CA TYR A 167 11.07 0.34 -17.49
C TYR A 167 12.01 0.52 -18.68
N LYS A 168 11.82 1.55 -19.50
CA LYS A 168 12.71 1.86 -20.62
C LYS A 168 14.14 2.05 -20.11
N TYR A 169 14.34 2.85 -19.07
CA TYR A 169 15.68 3.09 -18.51
C TYR A 169 16.37 1.80 -18.04
N ILE A 170 15.64 0.90 -17.38
CA ILE A 170 16.20 -0.35 -16.85
C ILE A 170 16.50 -1.35 -17.97
N PHE A 171 15.62 -1.48 -18.97
CA PHE A 171 15.74 -2.54 -19.98
C PHE A 171 16.45 -2.10 -21.26
N ASP A 172 16.51 -0.79 -21.56
CA ASP A 172 17.28 -0.28 -22.71
C ASP A 172 18.76 -0.08 -22.40
N ASN A 173 19.16 -0.09 -21.10
CA ASN A 173 20.54 0.08 -20.65
C ASN A 173 21.16 -1.22 -20.12
N HIS A 174 20.54 -2.36 -20.35
CA HIS A 174 21.03 -3.71 -20.06
C HIS A 174 20.81 -4.64 -21.26
#